data_1d894f52e6890c424436ad5eff998de8
#
_entry.id   1d894f52e6890c424436ad5eff998de8
#
_cell.length_a   1.000
_cell.length_b   1.000
_cell.length_c   1.000
_cell.angle_alpha   90.00
_cell.angle_beta   90.00
_cell.angle_gamma   90.00
#
_symmetry.space_group_name_H-M   'P 1'
#
loop_
_entity.id
_entity.type
_entity.pdbx_description
1 polymer ?
#
loop_
_entity_poly.entity_id
_entity_poly.type
_entity_poly.pdbx_seq_one_letter_code
_entity_poly.pdbx_strand_id
1 'polypeptide(L)'
;MNLRFPVLATVLGVAAFLPLSASAQQALVPASSEIRFTSRQMGVPLEGQFRRFDAQIRFDPAQPAQSRIAFTMDTGSATLGVRETDAELPKPTWFNVAAFPQATFQSTAVRRIDATRFEVAGRLSIKGVGSDVVVPVTLARQGAQTVATGAFPIRRLQFRIGENEWADTSMVADEVQVKFRLVLSGVAPL
;
A
#
# COMPACT_ATOMS: atom_id res chain seq x y z
N MET A 1 -73.63 34.01 29.72
CA MET A 1 -72.55 34.59 28.92
C MET A 1 -71.34 33.71 29.21
N ASN A 2 -71.15 32.65 28.36
CA ASN A 2 -70.14 31.58 28.60
C ASN A 2 -68.89 31.88 27.80
N LEU A 3 -67.75 32.25 28.48
CA LEU A 3 -66.45 32.41 27.87
C LEU A 3 -65.78 31.06 27.82
N ARG A 4 -65.45 30.55 26.59
CA ARG A 4 -64.66 29.39 26.36
C ARG A 4 -63.24 29.87 26.00
N PHE A 5 -62.20 29.47 26.79
CA PHE A 5 -60.77 29.67 26.48
C PHE A 5 -60.28 28.46 25.69
N PRO A 6 -59.51 28.65 24.60
CA PRO A 6 -58.90 27.55 23.93
C PRO A 6 -57.59 27.19 24.64
N VAL A 7 -57.38 25.91 24.93
CA VAL A 7 -56.12 25.33 25.43
C VAL A 7 -55.17 25.16 24.26
N LEU A 8 -54.08 25.92 24.27
CA LEU A 8 -52.99 25.81 23.30
C LEU A 8 -52.06 24.66 23.72
N ALA A 9 -52.10 23.52 23.02
CA ALA A 9 -51.21 22.40 23.27
C ALA A 9 -49.86 22.64 22.55
N THR A 10 -48.83 22.93 23.32
CA THR A 10 -47.43 23.07 22.82
C THR A 10 -46.82 21.68 22.66
N VAL A 11 -46.67 21.23 21.42
CA VAL A 11 -45.96 20.01 21.10
C VAL A 11 -44.43 20.29 21.10
N LEU A 12 -43.76 19.81 22.14
CA LEU A 12 -42.29 19.86 22.24
C LEU A 12 -41.69 18.76 21.34
N GLY A 13 -41.19 19.13 20.16
CA GLY A 13 -40.49 18.23 19.28
C GLY A 13 -39.08 17.92 19.82
N VAL A 14 -38.86 16.70 20.30
CA VAL A 14 -37.55 16.21 20.67
C VAL A 14 -36.77 15.88 19.38
N ALA A 15 -35.86 16.77 18.97
CA ALA A 15 -34.91 16.50 17.90
C ALA A 15 -33.88 15.48 18.40
N ALA A 16 -33.99 14.24 17.96
CA ALA A 16 -33.00 13.21 18.22
C ALA A 16 -31.72 13.52 17.41
N PHE A 17 -30.69 14.03 18.08
CA PHE A 17 -29.34 14.13 17.54
C PHE A 17 -28.76 12.72 17.44
N LEU A 18 -28.74 12.14 16.24
CA LEU A 18 -27.96 10.95 15.94
C LEU A 18 -26.50 11.36 15.91
N PRO A 19 -25.60 10.73 16.71
CA PRO A 19 -24.19 10.99 16.60
C PRO A 19 -23.69 10.52 15.21
N LEU A 20 -23.21 11.43 14.38
CA LEU A 20 -22.42 11.06 13.22
C LEU A 20 -21.13 10.44 13.75
N SER A 21 -21.00 9.12 13.63
CA SER A 21 -19.74 8.43 13.87
C SER A 21 -18.72 8.94 12.84
N ALA A 22 -17.85 9.87 13.25
CA ALA A 22 -16.72 10.30 12.46
C ALA A 22 -15.81 9.08 12.25
N SER A 23 -15.86 8.47 11.08
CA SER A 23 -14.91 7.44 10.69
C SER A 23 -13.52 8.09 10.68
N ALA A 24 -12.63 7.63 11.55
CA ALA A 24 -11.26 8.13 11.59
C ALA A 24 -10.63 7.92 10.20
N GLN A 25 -10.03 8.96 9.64
CA GLN A 25 -9.38 8.88 8.35
C GLN A 25 -8.21 7.89 8.45
N GLN A 26 -8.22 6.87 7.59
CA GLN A 26 -7.14 5.90 7.52
C GLN A 26 -5.93 6.53 6.85
N ALA A 27 -4.76 6.35 7.46
CA ALA A 27 -3.52 6.91 6.95
C ALA A 27 -2.35 5.95 7.16
N LEU A 28 -1.42 5.97 6.21
CA LEU A 28 -0.09 5.39 6.37
C LEU A 28 0.71 6.25 7.35
N VAL A 29 1.52 5.60 8.19
CA VAL A 29 2.53 6.26 9.04
C VAL A 29 3.91 5.99 8.42
N PRO A 30 4.41 6.85 7.52
CA PRO A 30 5.60 6.56 6.72
C PRO A 30 6.85 6.36 7.57
N ALA A 31 7.04 7.15 8.64
CA ALA A 31 8.20 7.06 9.53
C ALA A 31 8.34 5.71 10.25
N SER A 32 7.25 4.92 10.33
CA SER A 32 7.24 3.60 10.97
C SER A 32 7.00 2.47 9.95
N SER A 33 7.01 2.79 8.66
CA SER A 33 6.73 1.88 7.57
C SER A 33 7.96 1.69 6.69
N GLU A 34 8.06 0.52 6.07
CA GLU A 34 9.16 0.19 5.18
C GLU A 34 8.68 -0.67 3.99
N ILE A 35 9.30 -0.44 2.84
CA ILE A 35 9.20 -1.29 1.65
C ILE A 35 10.61 -1.66 1.23
N ARG A 36 10.92 -2.94 1.30
CA ARG A 36 12.22 -3.53 0.97
C ARG A 36 12.10 -4.45 -0.22
N PHE A 37 13.23 -4.69 -0.88
CA PHE A 37 13.35 -5.72 -1.90
C PHE A 37 14.65 -6.47 -1.72
N THR A 38 14.63 -7.75 -2.09
CA THR A 38 15.82 -8.61 -2.11
C THR A 38 15.98 -9.14 -3.52
N SER A 39 17.10 -8.81 -4.15
CA SER A 39 17.57 -9.41 -5.40
C SER A 39 18.72 -10.37 -5.12
N ARG A 40 19.25 -11.03 -6.16
CA ARG A 40 20.48 -11.82 -6.08
C ARG A 40 21.42 -11.43 -7.21
N GLN A 41 22.67 -11.16 -6.85
CA GLN A 41 23.73 -10.91 -7.81
C GLN A 41 24.76 -12.02 -7.68
N MET A 42 24.99 -12.78 -8.76
CA MET A 42 25.86 -13.97 -8.75
C MET A 42 25.56 -14.92 -7.58
N GLY A 43 24.25 -15.13 -7.29
CA GLY A 43 23.78 -15.95 -6.18
C GLY A 43 23.78 -15.29 -4.80
N VAL A 44 24.47 -14.16 -4.61
CA VAL A 44 24.55 -13.45 -3.35
C VAL A 44 23.31 -12.55 -3.16
N PRO A 45 22.58 -12.65 -2.03
CA PRO A 45 21.46 -11.76 -1.73
C PRO A 45 21.93 -10.30 -1.63
N LEU A 46 21.18 -9.42 -2.29
CA LEU A 46 21.38 -7.98 -2.28
C LEU A 46 20.08 -7.32 -1.81
N GLU A 47 20.11 -6.69 -0.66
CA GLU A 47 18.93 -6.04 -0.09
C GLU A 47 18.90 -4.55 -0.42
N GLY A 48 17.70 -4.06 -0.76
CA GLY A 48 17.45 -2.66 -0.99
C GLY A 48 16.11 -2.22 -0.39
N GLN A 49 15.86 -0.93 -0.46
CA GLN A 49 14.60 -0.34 0.01
C GLN A 49 14.22 0.90 -0.80
N PHE A 50 12.94 1.24 -0.74
CA PHE A 50 12.45 2.54 -1.16
C PHE A 50 12.30 3.44 0.06
N ARG A 51 12.94 4.62 0.02
CA ARG A 51 12.93 5.57 1.14
C ARG A 51 11.71 6.49 1.13
N ARG A 52 11.08 6.68 -0.03
CA ARG A 52 9.91 7.55 -0.19
C ARG A 52 8.79 6.80 -0.90
N PHE A 53 7.66 6.71 -0.23
CA PHE A 53 6.42 6.14 -0.73
C PHE A 53 5.24 6.73 0.03
N ASP A 54 4.08 6.66 -0.57
CA ASP A 54 2.81 7.08 0.00
C ASP A 54 1.71 6.07 -0.31
N ALA A 55 0.61 6.12 0.45
CA ALA A 55 -0.52 5.24 0.27
C ALA A 55 -1.85 5.95 0.53
N GLN A 56 -2.81 5.67 -0.32
CA GLN A 56 -4.22 5.98 -0.10
C GLN A 56 -4.93 4.67 0.23
N ILE A 57 -5.45 4.58 1.46
CA ILE A 57 -6.02 3.34 1.99
C ILE A 57 -7.44 3.62 2.45
N ARG A 58 -8.37 2.83 1.92
CA ARG A 58 -9.72 2.65 2.42
C ARG A 58 -9.92 1.16 2.61
N PHE A 59 -9.77 0.69 3.84
CA PHE A 59 -9.82 -0.71 4.18
C PHE A 59 -10.79 -0.95 5.35
N ASP A 60 -11.77 -1.82 5.11
CA ASP A 60 -12.69 -2.30 6.14
C ASP A 60 -12.52 -3.82 6.30
N PRO A 61 -12.02 -4.30 7.45
CA PRO A 61 -11.88 -5.73 7.70
C PRO A 61 -13.20 -6.49 7.64
N ALA A 62 -14.34 -5.84 7.95
CA ALA A 62 -15.66 -6.45 7.88
C ALA A 62 -16.21 -6.53 6.45
N GLN A 63 -15.76 -5.61 5.57
CA GLN A 63 -16.20 -5.53 4.18
C GLN A 63 -14.99 -5.41 3.22
N PRO A 64 -14.10 -6.41 3.18
CA PRO A 64 -12.85 -6.32 2.43
C PRO A 64 -13.07 -6.10 0.92
N ALA A 65 -14.14 -6.62 0.35
CA ALA A 65 -14.45 -6.44 -1.07
C ALA A 65 -14.71 -4.96 -1.47
N GLN A 66 -15.06 -4.10 -0.52
CA GLN A 66 -15.25 -2.66 -0.75
C GLN A 66 -13.96 -1.85 -0.56
N SER A 67 -12.89 -2.50 -0.11
CA SER A 67 -11.61 -1.84 0.15
C SER A 67 -10.96 -1.32 -1.12
N ARG A 68 -10.24 -0.21 -0.98
CA ARG A 68 -9.44 0.39 -2.05
C ARG A 68 -8.07 0.75 -1.48
N ILE A 69 -7.03 0.29 -2.14
CA ILE A 69 -5.65 0.45 -1.70
C ILE A 69 -4.83 0.90 -2.91
N ALA A 70 -4.18 2.04 -2.77
CA ALA A 70 -3.26 2.55 -3.78
C ALA A 70 -1.95 2.94 -3.12
N PHE A 71 -0.84 2.56 -3.75
CA PHE A 71 0.52 2.95 -3.36
C PHE A 71 1.20 3.68 -4.49
N THR A 72 2.02 4.66 -4.11
CA THR A 72 2.95 5.36 -5.00
C THR A 72 4.33 5.31 -4.38
N MET A 73 5.31 4.78 -5.09
CA MET A 73 6.71 4.70 -4.69
C MET A 73 7.54 5.60 -5.58
N ASP A 74 8.34 6.48 -4.98
CA ASP A 74 9.33 7.26 -5.70
C ASP A 74 10.49 6.35 -6.11
N THR A 75 10.62 6.08 -7.41
CA THR A 75 11.67 5.19 -7.96
C THR A 75 13.07 5.74 -7.75
N GLY A 76 13.21 7.08 -7.69
CA GLY A 76 14.49 7.74 -7.36
C GLY A 76 14.88 7.63 -5.89
N SER A 77 14.02 7.06 -5.04
CA SER A 77 14.34 6.79 -3.64
C SER A 77 14.86 5.37 -3.37
N ALA A 78 14.95 4.53 -4.42
CA ALA A 78 15.51 3.20 -4.32
C ALA A 78 16.99 3.27 -3.92
N THR A 79 17.41 2.40 -3.01
CA THR A 79 18.80 2.31 -2.54
C THR A 79 19.15 0.88 -2.18
N LEU A 80 20.39 0.51 -2.48
CA LEU A 80 21.04 -0.74 -2.06
C LEU A 80 22.03 -0.48 -0.91
N GLY A 81 22.12 0.80 -0.45
CA GLY A 81 23.02 1.19 0.63
C GLY A 81 24.47 1.36 0.21
N VAL A 82 24.79 1.23 -1.07
CA VAL A 82 26.14 1.40 -1.64
C VAL A 82 26.07 2.47 -2.71
N ARG A 83 26.84 3.53 -2.55
CA ARG A 83 26.76 4.75 -3.38
C ARG A 83 26.96 4.46 -4.87
N GLU A 84 27.87 3.60 -5.22
CA GLU A 84 28.21 3.25 -6.61
C GLU A 84 27.04 2.52 -7.27
N THR A 85 26.44 1.56 -6.59
CA THR A 85 25.24 0.82 -7.06
C THR A 85 24.00 1.71 -7.08
N ASP A 86 23.84 2.58 -6.08
CA ASP A 86 22.71 3.52 -6.02
C ASP A 86 22.74 4.51 -7.18
N ALA A 87 23.93 4.86 -7.70
CA ALA A 87 24.07 5.72 -8.86
C ALA A 87 23.62 5.06 -10.19
N GLU A 88 23.54 3.74 -10.23
CA GLU A 88 23.04 2.99 -11.40
C GLU A 88 21.51 2.93 -11.44
N LEU A 89 20.84 2.84 -10.28
CA LEU A 89 19.39 2.62 -10.19
C LEU A 89 18.55 3.66 -10.96
N PRO A 90 18.89 4.96 -11.02
CA PRO A 90 18.13 5.96 -11.77
C PRO A 90 18.28 5.85 -13.29
N LYS A 91 19.30 5.15 -13.80
CA LYS A 91 19.65 5.11 -15.22
C LYS A 91 18.55 4.42 -16.08
N PRO A 92 18.53 4.67 -17.41
CA PRO A 92 17.56 4.07 -18.33
C PRO A 92 17.52 2.54 -18.32
N THR A 93 18.66 1.87 -18.10
CA THR A 93 18.73 0.41 -18.00
C THR A 93 18.07 -0.16 -16.75
N TRP A 94 17.90 0.65 -15.69
CA TRP A 94 17.25 0.28 -14.44
C TRP A 94 15.88 0.93 -14.31
N PHE A 95 15.65 1.82 -13.37
CA PHE A 95 14.32 2.43 -13.16
C PHE A 95 13.97 3.52 -14.17
N ASN A 96 14.96 4.10 -14.87
CA ASN A 96 14.76 5.24 -15.78
C ASN A 96 13.95 6.37 -15.12
N VAL A 97 14.43 6.83 -13.99
CA VAL A 97 13.72 7.74 -13.08
C VAL A 97 13.30 9.05 -13.80
N ALA A 98 14.11 9.52 -14.75
CA ALA A 98 13.79 10.72 -15.52
C ALA A 98 12.48 10.59 -16.32
N ALA A 99 12.18 9.40 -16.84
CA ALA A 99 10.95 9.13 -17.59
C ALA A 99 9.83 8.52 -16.72
N PHE A 100 10.21 7.79 -15.69
CA PHE A 100 9.31 7.04 -14.81
C PHE A 100 9.62 7.28 -13.33
N PRO A 101 9.35 8.49 -12.82
CA PRO A 101 9.72 8.86 -11.44
C PRO A 101 8.95 8.06 -10.37
N GLN A 102 7.88 7.39 -10.76
CA GLN A 102 7.01 6.67 -9.83
C GLN A 102 6.72 5.24 -10.30
N ALA A 103 6.68 4.33 -9.34
CA ALA A 103 6.01 3.05 -9.47
C ALA A 103 4.70 3.09 -8.67
N THR A 104 3.66 2.41 -9.15
CA THR A 104 2.34 2.45 -8.53
C THR A 104 1.76 1.05 -8.36
N PHE A 105 0.95 0.88 -7.32
CA PHE A 105 0.09 -0.28 -7.14
C PHE A 105 -1.34 0.19 -6.89
N GLN A 106 -2.31 -0.45 -7.54
CA GLN A 106 -3.74 -0.20 -7.32
C GLN A 106 -4.46 -1.53 -7.14
N SER A 107 -5.14 -1.69 -6.01
CA SER A 107 -5.94 -2.87 -5.75
C SER A 107 -7.12 -2.96 -6.71
N THR A 108 -7.38 -4.17 -7.21
CA THR A 108 -8.58 -4.53 -7.98
C THR A 108 -9.57 -5.33 -7.15
N ALA A 109 -9.06 -6.14 -6.20
CA ALA A 109 -9.87 -6.90 -5.26
C ALA A 109 -9.13 -7.11 -3.95
N VAL A 110 -9.87 -7.19 -2.84
CA VAL A 110 -9.36 -7.59 -1.53
C VAL A 110 -10.22 -8.74 -1.02
N ARG A 111 -9.58 -9.85 -0.67
CA ARG A 111 -10.22 -11.07 -0.18
C ARG A 111 -9.71 -11.40 1.21
N ARG A 112 -10.62 -11.71 2.12
CA ARG A 112 -10.28 -12.22 3.45
C ARG A 112 -9.99 -13.72 3.36
N ILE A 113 -8.88 -14.16 3.96
CA ILE A 113 -8.51 -15.58 4.09
C ILE A 113 -8.92 -16.09 5.47
N ASP A 114 -8.57 -15.32 6.52
CA ASP A 114 -8.98 -15.60 7.90
C ASP A 114 -9.09 -14.31 8.72
N ALA A 115 -9.04 -14.41 10.05
CA ALA A 115 -9.18 -13.27 10.94
C ALA A 115 -8.14 -12.15 10.68
N THR A 116 -6.92 -12.54 10.30
CA THR A 116 -5.77 -11.62 10.18
C THR A 116 -5.14 -11.61 8.79
N ARG A 117 -5.43 -12.60 7.94
CA ARG A 117 -4.82 -12.75 6.63
C ARG A 117 -5.78 -12.36 5.51
N PHE A 118 -5.24 -11.61 4.56
CA PHE A 118 -5.94 -11.12 3.38
C PHE A 118 -5.09 -11.35 2.13
N GLU A 119 -5.74 -11.41 0.99
CA GLU A 119 -5.11 -11.31 -0.32
C GLU A 119 -5.57 -10.03 -0.98
N VAL A 120 -4.63 -9.26 -1.49
CA VAL A 120 -4.86 -8.03 -2.23
C VAL A 120 -4.43 -8.26 -3.67
N ALA A 121 -5.37 -8.50 -4.56
CA ALA A 121 -5.11 -8.51 -5.99
C ALA A 121 -5.05 -7.08 -6.48
N GLY A 122 -4.16 -6.80 -7.43
CA GLY A 122 -4.01 -5.45 -7.96
C GLY A 122 -3.05 -5.39 -9.12
N ARG A 123 -2.97 -4.20 -9.72
CA ARG A 123 -2.06 -3.89 -10.80
C ARG A 123 -0.85 -3.13 -10.29
N LEU A 124 0.32 -3.74 -10.42
CA LEU A 124 1.61 -3.12 -10.17
C LEU A 124 2.15 -2.54 -11.48
N SER A 125 2.54 -1.27 -11.47
CA SER A 125 3.12 -0.60 -12.62
C SER A 125 4.50 -0.06 -12.27
N ILE A 126 5.52 -0.49 -13.00
CA ILE A 126 6.91 -0.04 -12.84
C ILE A 126 7.46 0.26 -14.23
N LYS A 127 8.17 1.37 -14.38
CA LYS A 127 8.81 1.77 -15.65
C LYS A 127 7.84 1.72 -16.85
N GLY A 128 6.58 2.14 -16.63
CA GLY A 128 5.53 2.16 -17.66
C GLY A 128 4.92 0.79 -17.99
N VAL A 129 5.40 -0.31 -17.39
CA VAL A 129 4.87 -1.65 -17.60
C VAL A 129 3.99 -2.06 -16.42
N GLY A 130 2.74 -2.45 -16.69
CA GLY A 130 1.80 -2.92 -15.69
C GLY A 130 1.67 -4.44 -15.69
N SER A 131 1.64 -5.04 -14.51
CA SER A 131 1.39 -6.47 -14.29
C SER A 131 0.41 -6.69 -13.15
N ASP A 132 -0.44 -7.68 -13.30
CA ASP A 132 -1.34 -8.08 -12.23
C ASP A 132 -0.59 -8.95 -11.22
N VAL A 133 -0.75 -8.64 -9.95
CA VAL A 133 -0.12 -9.35 -8.84
C VAL A 133 -1.13 -9.65 -7.74
N VAL A 134 -0.87 -10.70 -6.97
CA VAL A 134 -1.63 -11.03 -5.77
C VAL A 134 -0.67 -10.94 -4.59
N VAL A 135 -0.98 -10.05 -3.66
CA VAL A 135 -0.15 -9.73 -2.51
C VAL A 135 -0.78 -10.34 -1.26
N PRO A 136 -0.14 -11.33 -0.62
CA PRO A 136 -0.57 -11.81 0.68
C PRO A 136 -0.25 -10.77 1.75
N VAL A 137 -1.22 -10.48 2.61
CA VAL A 137 -1.12 -9.46 3.66
C VAL A 137 -1.56 -10.07 4.98
N THR A 138 -0.74 -9.92 6.00
CA THR A 138 -1.09 -10.24 7.38
C THR A 138 -1.23 -8.95 8.17
N LEU A 139 -2.33 -8.82 8.90
CA LEU A 139 -2.61 -7.68 9.76
C LEU A 139 -2.43 -8.07 11.23
N ALA A 140 -1.80 -7.18 11.98
CA ALA A 140 -1.66 -7.30 13.43
C ALA A 140 -2.00 -5.99 14.11
N ARG A 141 -2.73 -6.05 15.22
CA ARG A 141 -3.02 -4.87 16.04
C ARG A 141 -1.82 -4.53 16.91
N GLN A 142 -1.44 -3.27 16.94
CA GLN A 142 -0.34 -2.75 17.75
C GLN A 142 -0.79 -1.44 18.43
N GLY A 143 -1.40 -1.56 19.61
CA GLY A 143 -2.07 -0.43 20.28
C GLY A 143 -3.21 0.13 19.42
N ALA A 144 -3.18 1.42 19.15
CA ALA A 144 -4.17 2.10 18.30
C ALA A 144 -3.91 1.92 16.78
N GLN A 145 -2.76 1.35 16.41
CA GLN A 145 -2.37 1.17 15.02
C GLN A 145 -2.58 -0.27 14.54
N THR A 146 -2.62 -0.44 13.24
CA THR A 146 -2.61 -1.76 12.57
C THR A 146 -1.33 -1.87 11.75
N VAL A 147 -0.60 -2.95 11.94
CA VAL A 147 0.59 -3.28 11.16
C VAL A 147 0.20 -4.27 10.08
N ALA A 148 0.44 -3.90 8.81
CA ALA A 148 0.29 -4.78 7.66
C ALA A 148 1.66 -5.25 7.20
N THR A 149 1.85 -6.55 7.11
CA THR A 149 3.07 -7.18 6.60
C THR A 149 2.76 -8.09 5.42
N GLY A 150 3.70 -8.19 4.50
CA GLY A 150 3.56 -9.10 3.38
C GLY A 150 4.86 -9.24 2.60
N ALA A 151 4.89 -10.27 1.75
CA ALA A 151 5.99 -10.52 0.83
C ALA A 151 5.45 -11.18 -0.43
N PHE A 152 5.98 -10.78 -1.60
CA PHE A 152 5.62 -11.36 -2.88
C PHE A 152 6.76 -11.22 -3.87
N PRO A 153 6.93 -12.18 -4.79
CA PRO A 153 7.94 -12.09 -5.84
C PRO A 153 7.44 -11.24 -7.00
N ILE A 154 8.39 -10.57 -7.66
CA ILE A 154 8.22 -10.00 -8.99
C ILE A 154 9.35 -10.47 -9.89
N ARG A 155 9.15 -10.42 -11.21
CA ARG A 155 10.20 -10.63 -12.21
C ARG A 155 10.65 -9.27 -12.74
N ARG A 156 11.90 -8.88 -12.45
CA ARG A 156 12.41 -7.55 -12.81
C ARG A 156 12.41 -7.30 -14.32
N LEU A 157 12.73 -8.31 -15.12
CA LEU A 157 12.75 -8.19 -16.59
C LEU A 157 11.36 -7.96 -17.19
N GLN A 158 10.30 -8.46 -16.54
CA GLN A 158 8.92 -8.17 -16.92
C GLN A 158 8.62 -6.65 -16.87
N PHE A 159 9.28 -5.93 -15.97
CA PHE A 159 9.17 -4.47 -15.83
C PHE A 159 10.31 -3.73 -16.52
N ARG A 160 11.12 -4.42 -17.33
CA ARG A 160 12.25 -3.85 -18.04
C ARG A 160 13.30 -3.21 -17.10
N ILE A 161 13.47 -3.79 -15.91
CA ILE A 161 14.48 -3.38 -14.94
C ILE A 161 15.73 -4.23 -15.11
N GLY A 162 16.88 -3.60 -15.38
CA GLY A 162 18.13 -4.26 -15.70
C GLY A 162 18.11 -4.83 -17.12
N GLU A 163 17.95 -3.96 -18.12
CA GLU A 163 18.02 -4.28 -19.55
C GLU A 163 19.47 -4.32 -20.05
N ASN A 164 19.66 -4.73 -21.28
CA ASN A 164 20.94 -4.84 -22.00
C ASN A 164 21.92 -5.77 -21.27
N GLU A 165 23.10 -5.28 -20.87
CA GLU A 165 24.13 -6.03 -20.18
C GLU A 165 23.66 -6.65 -18.85
N TRP A 166 22.61 -6.10 -18.23
CA TRP A 166 22.02 -6.60 -16.97
C TRP A 166 20.89 -7.62 -17.18
N ALA A 167 20.57 -7.94 -18.44
CA ALA A 167 19.50 -8.91 -18.74
C ALA A 167 19.92 -10.36 -18.46
N ASP A 168 21.23 -10.62 -18.34
CA ASP A 168 21.74 -11.94 -17.96
C ASP A 168 21.33 -12.30 -16.55
N THR A 169 20.46 -13.29 -16.43
CA THR A 169 19.90 -13.74 -15.13
C THR A 169 20.89 -14.55 -14.30
N SER A 170 22.02 -14.96 -14.88
CA SER A 170 23.14 -15.57 -14.12
C SER A 170 23.91 -14.52 -13.32
N MET A 171 23.97 -13.29 -13.84
CA MET A 171 24.60 -12.15 -13.17
C MET A 171 23.66 -11.49 -12.15
N VAL A 172 22.43 -11.19 -12.56
CA VAL A 172 21.40 -10.61 -11.68
C VAL A 172 20.11 -11.42 -11.86
N ALA A 173 19.67 -12.10 -10.82
CA ALA A 173 18.50 -12.94 -10.87
C ALA A 173 17.25 -12.15 -11.33
N ASP A 174 16.38 -12.79 -12.12
CA ASP A 174 15.13 -12.18 -12.60
C ASP A 174 14.14 -11.98 -11.44
N GLU A 175 14.06 -12.96 -10.53
CA GLU A 175 13.18 -12.87 -9.37
C GLU A 175 13.71 -11.89 -8.33
N VAL A 176 12.83 -10.97 -7.91
CA VAL A 176 13.07 -10.03 -6.83
C VAL A 176 11.95 -10.19 -5.81
N GLN A 177 12.32 -10.46 -4.57
CA GLN A 177 11.37 -10.56 -3.46
C GLN A 177 11.08 -9.18 -2.89
N VAL A 178 9.83 -8.73 -3.01
CA VAL A 178 9.35 -7.50 -2.36
C VAL A 178 8.78 -7.85 -0.99
N LYS A 179 9.19 -7.10 0.04
CA LYS A 179 8.69 -7.23 1.42
C LYS A 179 8.24 -5.88 1.93
N PHE A 180 7.22 -5.85 2.73
CA PHE A 180 6.78 -4.60 3.36
C PHE A 180 6.31 -4.81 4.80
N ARG A 181 6.47 -3.75 5.57
CA ARG A 181 5.87 -3.55 6.88
C ARG A 181 5.29 -2.15 6.90
N LEU A 182 3.98 -2.04 6.94
CA LEU A 182 3.26 -0.77 6.86
C LEU A 182 2.49 -0.56 8.16
N VAL A 183 2.66 0.59 8.77
CA VAL A 183 1.92 1.01 9.96
C VAL A 183 0.78 1.93 9.54
N LEU A 184 -0.43 1.56 9.92
CA LEU A 184 -1.67 2.23 9.52
C LEU A 184 -2.38 2.77 10.75
N SER A 185 -2.88 3.99 10.68
CA SER A 185 -3.81 4.58 11.65
C SER A 185 -5.24 4.52 11.14
N GLY A 186 -6.22 4.60 12.02
CA GLY A 186 -7.64 4.71 11.67
C GLY A 186 -8.29 3.45 11.08
N VAL A 187 -7.59 2.31 11.04
CA VAL A 187 -8.16 1.03 10.61
C VAL A 187 -9.08 0.49 11.71
N ALA A 188 -10.28 0.06 11.33
CA ALA A 188 -11.23 -0.58 12.23
C ALA A 188 -10.64 -1.86 12.88
N PRO A 189 -11.16 -2.33 14.03
CA PRO A 189 -10.77 -3.60 14.63
C PRO A 189 -10.89 -4.76 13.64
N LEU A 190 -9.96 -5.74 13.74
CA LEU A 190 -9.93 -6.95 12.93
C LEU A 190 -10.99 -7.96 13.36
#